data_e70cb2d845f53aae590adad24de1da76
#
_entry.id   e70cb2d845f53aae590adad24de1da76
#
_cell.length_a   1.000
_cell.length_b   1.000
_cell.length_c   1.000
_cell.angle_alpha   90.00
_cell.angle_beta   90.00
_cell.angle_gamma   90.00
#
_symmetry.space_group_name_H-M   'P 1'
#
loop_
_entity.id
_entity.type
_entity.pdbx_description
1 polymer ?
#
loop_
_entity_poly.entity_id
_entity_poly.type
_entity_poly.pdbx_seq_one_letter_code
_entity_poly.pdbx_strand_id
1 'polypeptide(L)'
;MQQQYNSAPEILREILKYVFEAVKQLPRMEEKELLPVFAAKLTGDPHYFDASTVAERLLFIILSACWQETKDRELSEAERKNQIFYRAGILKDDLSNDTLVYGIRAWKHNGNLHKGIEGFFQEREPVRLTLRTSWDVWRGACRKRENLSFLKIRQYFLFL
;
A
#
# COMPACT_ATOMS: atom_id res chain seq x y z
N MET A 1 -2.17 10.50 -24.81
CA MET A 1 -2.25 9.23 -25.53
C MET A 1 -2.09 9.38 -27.05
N GLN A 2 -2.90 10.20 -27.71
CA GLN A 2 -2.85 10.36 -29.18
C GLN A 2 -1.50 10.87 -29.71
N GLN A 3 -0.86 11.82 -29.01
CA GLN A 3 0.47 12.30 -29.37
C GLN A 3 1.56 11.21 -29.24
N GLN A 4 1.51 10.37 -28.23
CA GLN A 4 2.47 9.27 -28.05
C GLN A 4 2.25 8.14 -29.07
N TYR A 5 1.00 7.85 -29.41
CA TYR A 5 0.68 6.88 -30.45
C TYR A 5 1.26 7.31 -31.82
N ASN A 6 1.14 8.59 -32.16
CA ASN A 6 1.67 9.11 -33.44
C ASN A 6 3.20 9.16 -33.48
N SER A 7 3.86 9.30 -32.31
CA SER A 7 5.32 9.41 -32.22
C SER A 7 6.04 8.06 -32.15
N ALA A 8 5.45 7.05 -31.51
CA ALA A 8 6.05 5.76 -31.33
C ALA A 8 4.99 4.66 -31.02
N PRO A 9 4.23 4.20 -32.02
CA PRO A 9 3.14 3.24 -31.83
C PRO A 9 3.61 1.92 -31.25
N GLU A 10 4.83 1.48 -31.57
CA GLU A 10 5.40 0.24 -31.06
C GLU A 10 5.66 0.32 -29.55
N ILE A 11 6.20 1.42 -29.07
CA ILE A 11 6.44 1.65 -27.63
C ILE A 11 5.11 1.64 -26.86
N LEU A 12 4.07 2.27 -27.40
CA LEU A 12 2.77 2.27 -26.75
C LEU A 12 2.14 0.88 -26.70
N ARG A 13 2.31 0.06 -27.75
CA ARG A 13 1.86 -1.34 -27.77
C ARG A 13 2.56 -2.17 -26.70
N GLU A 14 3.86 -1.99 -26.56
CA GLU A 14 4.65 -2.67 -25.54
C GLU A 14 4.20 -2.28 -24.14
N ILE A 15 4.01 -0.98 -23.87
CA ILE A 15 3.51 -0.50 -22.60
C ILE A 15 2.14 -1.11 -22.29
N LEU A 16 1.21 -1.08 -23.24
CA LEU A 16 -0.12 -1.64 -23.06
C LEU A 16 -0.07 -3.15 -22.78
N LYS A 17 0.81 -3.90 -23.45
CA LYS A 17 1.01 -5.32 -23.18
C LYS A 17 1.38 -5.56 -21.72
N TYR A 18 2.39 -4.85 -21.20
CA TYR A 18 2.81 -5.01 -19.81
C TYR A 18 1.77 -4.52 -18.81
N VAL A 19 1.03 -3.46 -19.12
CA VAL A 19 -0.06 -2.98 -18.27
C VAL A 19 -1.19 -4.01 -18.19
N PHE A 20 -1.59 -4.62 -19.31
CA PHE A 20 -2.59 -5.70 -19.30
C PHE A 20 -2.11 -6.95 -18.57
N GLU A 21 -0.83 -7.30 -18.74
CA GLU A 21 -0.26 -8.41 -18.00
C GLU A 21 -0.20 -8.13 -16.49
N ALA A 22 0.12 -6.89 -16.10
CA ALA A 22 0.06 -6.45 -14.71
C ALA A 22 -1.35 -6.63 -14.11
N VAL A 23 -2.40 -6.22 -14.83
CA VAL A 23 -3.78 -6.38 -14.36
C VAL A 23 -4.17 -7.84 -14.17
N LYS A 24 -3.69 -8.74 -15.04
CA LYS A 24 -3.96 -10.19 -14.91
C LYS A 24 -3.25 -10.83 -13.73
N GLN A 25 -2.05 -10.34 -13.40
CA GLN A 25 -1.19 -10.90 -12.38
C GLN A 25 -1.19 -10.12 -11.06
N LEU A 26 -2.23 -9.30 -10.83
CA LEU A 26 -2.36 -8.56 -9.58
C LEU A 26 -2.25 -9.49 -8.37
N PRO A 27 -1.49 -9.10 -7.32
CA PRO A 27 -1.38 -9.87 -6.11
C PRO A 27 -2.75 -10.03 -5.42
N ARG A 28 -2.91 -11.11 -4.64
CA ARG A 28 -4.08 -11.26 -3.79
C ARG A 28 -4.03 -10.24 -2.66
N MET A 29 -5.22 -9.77 -2.21
CA MET A 29 -5.33 -8.79 -1.11
C MET A 29 -4.60 -9.21 0.17
N GLU A 30 -4.43 -10.50 0.39
CA GLU A 30 -3.76 -11.08 1.55
C GLU A 30 -2.24 -11.15 1.39
N GLU A 31 -1.74 -11.20 0.15
CA GLU A 31 -0.34 -11.33 -0.22
C GLU A 31 0.15 -10.09 -0.97
N LYS A 32 0.07 -8.92 -0.31
CA LYS A 32 0.49 -7.67 -0.93
C LYS A 32 1.96 -7.66 -1.31
N GLU A 33 2.26 -7.08 -2.46
CA GLU A 33 3.59 -7.00 -3.02
C GLU A 33 4.04 -5.55 -3.24
N LEU A 34 5.33 -5.28 -3.05
CA LEU A 34 5.93 -3.98 -3.35
C LEU A 34 5.92 -3.72 -4.85
N LEU A 35 5.55 -2.50 -5.26
CA LEU A 35 5.50 -2.09 -6.67
C LEU A 35 6.80 -2.37 -7.42
N PRO A 36 8.01 -2.07 -6.91
CA PRO A 36 9.25 -2.39 -7.60
C PRO A 36 9.47 -3.90 -7.81
N VAL A 37 9.08 -4.73 -6.82
CA VAL A 37 9.21 -6.18 -6.93
C VAL A 37 8.23 -6.73 -7.97
N PHE A 38 7.00 -6.26 -7.94
CA PHE A 38 5.96 -6.60 -8.91
C PHE A 38 6.37 -6.18 -10.34
N ALA A 39 6.90 -4.96 -10.50
CA ALA A 39 7.40 -4.45 -11.77
C ALA A 39 8.56 -5.32 -12.32
N ALA A 40 9.56 -5.61 -11.48
CA ALA A 40 10.70 -6.42 -11.86
C ALA A 40 10.31 -7.85 -12.31
N LYS A 41 9.33 -8.47 -11.64
CA LYS A 41 8.82 -9.79 -12.04
C LYS A 41 8.19 -9.79 -13.44
N LEU A 42 7.46 -8.73 -13.78
CA LEU A 42 6.73 -8.63 -15.04
C LEU A 42 7.59 -8.17 -16.21
N THR A 43 8.48 -7.21 -15.98
CA THR A 43 9.18 -6.48 -17.04
C THR A 43 10.70 -6.65 -17.00
N GLY A 44 11.24 -7.13 -15.88
CA GLY A 44 12.67 -7.13 -15.61
C GLY A 44 13.20 -5.79 -15.08
N ASP A 45 12.38 -4.73 -15.08
CA ASP A 45 12.75 -3.39 -14.62
C ASP A 45 11.90 -3.01 -13.39
N PRO A 46 12.51 -2.83 -12.20
CA PRO A 46 11.80 -2.42 -10.99
C PRO A 46 11.19 -1.01 -11.08
N HIS A 47 11.68 -0.16 -11.99
CA HIS A 47 11.24 1.23 -12.19
C HIS A 47 10.17 1.40 -13.26
N TYR A 48 9.73 0.32 -13.89
CA TYR A 48 8.79 0.37 -15.01
C TYR A 48 7.47 1.07 -14.68
N PHE A 49 6.96 0.88 -13.48
CA PHE A 49 5.73 1.50 -12.98
C PHE A 49 5.98 2.64 -11.97
N ASP A 50 7.14 3.30 -12.03
CA ASP A 50 7.43 4.45 -11.18
C ASP A 50 6.46 5.61 -11.41
N ALA A 51 6.29 6.45 -10.40
CA ALA A 51 5.49 7.66 -10.49
C ALA A 51 5.96 8.51 -11.68
N SER A 52 5.03 9.03 -12.46
CA SER A 52 5.25 9.79 -13.71
C SER A 52 5.46 8.97 -14.99
N THR A 53 5.67 7.67 -14.94
CA THR A 53 5.74 6.86 -16.16
C THR A 53 4.38 6.75 -16.86
N VAL A 54 4.40 6.52 -18.17
CA VAL A 54 3.16 6.28 -18.94
C VAL A 54 2.50 4.97 -18.50
N ALA A 55 3.32 3.96 -18.19
CA ALA A 55 2.86 2.66 -17.72
C ALA A 55 2.08 2.77 -16.40
N GLU A 56 2.59 3.54 -15.44
CA GLU A 56 1.92 3.76 -14.16
C GLU A 56 0.59 4.48 -14.31
N ARG A 57 0.54 5.52 -15.17
CA ARG A 57 -0.71 6.25 -15.44
C ARG A 57 -1.78 5.36 -16.06
N LEU A 58 -1.40 4.51 -17.02
CA LEU A 58 -2.32 3.58 -17.65
C LEU A 58 -2.80 2.52 -16.68
N LEU A 59 -1.89 1.96 -15.89
CA LEU A 59 -2.25 1.00 -14.85
C LEU A 59 -3.22 1.63 -13.84
N PHE A 60 -2.95 2.84 -13.37
CA PHE A 60 -3.83 3.57 -12.46
C PHE A 60 -5.23 3.81 -13.04
N ILE A 61 -5.33 4.20 -14.32
CA ILE A 61 -6.63 4.41 -15.00
C ILE A 61 -7.44 3.12 -15.00
N ILE A 62 -6.83 2.00 -15.37
CA ILE A 62 -7.51 0.70 -15.41
C ILE A 62 -7.94 0.26 -14.01
N LEU A 63 -7.05 0.36 -13.03
CA LEU A 63 -7.35 0.03 -11.64
C LEU A 63 -8.49 0.91 -11.09
N SER A 64 -8.49 2.21 -11.39
CA SER A 64 -9.56 3.13 -10.99
C SER A 64 -10.91 2.78 -11.59
N ALA A 65 -10.93 2.27 -12.81
CA ALA A 65 -12.15 1.81 -13.45
C ALA A 65 -12.70 0.50 -12.84
N CYS A 66 -11.81 -0.38 -12.36
CA CYS A 66 -12.20 -1.64 -11.72
C CYS A 66 -12.76 -1.44 -10.30
N TRP A 67 -12.22 -0.48 -9.56
CA TRP A 67 -12.66 -0.18 -8.20
C TRP A 67 -13.33 1.19 -8.14
N GLN A 68 -14.66 1.22 -8.31
CA GLN A 68 -15.46 2.44 -8.15
C GLN A 68 -15.26 3.02 -6.75
N GLU A 69 -14.93 4.30 -6.69
CA GLU A 69 -14.73 5.00 -5.42
C GLU A 69 -16.05 5.18 -4.68
N THR A 70 -16.04 4.88 -3.40
CA THR A 70 -17.04 5.44 -2.49
C THR A 70 -16.72 6.93 -2.33
N LYS A 71 -17.67 7.79 -2.74
CA LYS A 71 -17.54 9.26 -2.79
C LYS A 71 -17.42 9.96 -1.43
N ASP A 72 -17.14 9.24 -0.34
CA ASP A 72 -17.37 9.73 1.01
C ASP A 72 -16.21 10.54 1.63
N ARG A 73 -15.11 10.82 0.89
CA ARG A 73 -14.01 11.61 1.42
C ARG A 73 -13.31 12.42 0.33
N GLU A 74 -13.05 13.69 0.59
CA GLU A 74 -12.12 14.51 -0.18
C GLU A 74 -10.68 14.04 0.08
N LEU A 75 -10.24 13.02 -0.65
CA LEU A 75 -8.86 12.55 -0.64
C LEU A 75 -8.04 13.36 -1.63
N SER A 76 -6.81 13.68 -1.28
CA SER A 76 -5.84 14.22 -2.24
C SER A 76 -5.60 13.20 -3.36
N GLU A 77 -5.15 13.67 -4.51
CA GLU A 77 -4.86 12.79 -5.67
C GLU A 77 -3.83 11.71 -5.33
N ALA A 78 -2.82 12.05 -4.52
CA ALA A 78 -1.80 11.11 -4.07
C ALA A 78 -2.38 10.01 -3.16
N GLU A 79 -3.23 10.38 -2.19
CA GLU A 79 -3.90 9.43 -1.31
C GLU A 79 -4.84 8.49 -2.08
N ARG A 80 -5.63 9.06 -2.99
CA ARG A 80 -6.49 8.31 -3.90
C ARG A 80 -5.70 7.27 -4.69
N LYS A 81 -4.57 7.68 -5.26
CA LYS A 81 -3.69 6.81 -6.03
C LYS A 81 -3.13 5.67 -5.17
N ASN A 82 -2.62 5.98 -3.99
CA ASN A 82 -2.13 4.99 -3.05
C ASN A 82 -3.22 4.00 -2.62
N GLN A 83 -4.43 4.49 -2.37
CA GLN A 83 -5.56 3.65 -1.99
C GLN A 83 -5.96 2.64 -3.09
N ILE A 84 -5.94 3.07 -4.35
CA ILE A 84 -6.28 2.20 -5.49
C ILE A 84 -5.22 1.12 -5.67
N PHE A 85 -3.93 1.47 -5.65
CA PHE A 85 -2.85 0.48 -5.70
C PHE A 85 -2.90 -0.49 -4.52
N TYR A 86 -3.17 0.02 -3.32
CA TYR A 86 -3.32 -0.81 -2.14
C TYR A 86 -4.48 -1.83 -2.27
N ARG A 87 -5.63 -1.43 -2.81
CA ARG A 87 -6.76 -2.32 -3.10
C ARG A 87 -6.39 -3.36 -4.15
N ALA A 88 -5.53 -3.03 -5.10
CA ALA A 88 -5.00 -3.94 -6.10
C ALA A 88 -3.95 -4.93 -5.55
N GLY A 89 -3.64 -4.88 -4.25
CA GLY A 89 -2.61 -5.70 -3.64
C GLY A 89 -1.19 -5.17 -3.83
N ILE A 90 -1.03 -3.96 -4.39
CA ILE A 90 0.28 -3.35 -4.68
C ILE A 90 0.58 -2.26 -3.66
N LEU A 91 1.82 -2.26 -3.16
CA LEU A 91 2.34 -1.23 -2.28
C LEU A 91 3.34 -0.36 -3.02
N LYS A 92 3.03 0.91 -3.08
CA LYS A 92 3.96 1.87 -3.67
C LYS A 92 5.15 2.15 -2.76
N ASP A 93 4.89 2.24 -1.46
CA ASP A 93 5.88 2.51 -0.44
C ASP A 93 5.41 1.96 0.91
N ASP A 94 6.24 1.17 1.55
CA ASP A 94 5.95 0.54 2.84
C ASP A 94 6.74 1.17 4.01
N LEU A 95 7.71 2.02 3.71
CA LEU A 95 8.62 2.62 4.69
C LEU A 95 8.34 4.10 4.94
N SER A 96 8.01 4.88 3.90
CA SER A 96 7.75 6.32 4.05
C SER A 96 6.36 6.64 4.60
N ASN A 97 5.42 5.71 4.55
CA ASN A 97 4.14 5.86 5.23
C ASN A 97 4.24 5.32 6.66
N ASP A 98 4.35 6.21 7.61
CA ASP A 98 4.40 5.87 9.03
C ASP A 98 3.33 6.62 9.84
N THR A 99 3.00 6.08 10.98
CA THR A 99 2.11 6.71 11.96
C THR A 99 2.77 6.73 13.32
N LEU A 100 2.75 7.91 13.97
CA LEU A 100 3.16 8.04 15.35
C LEU A 100 2.10 7.47 16.28
N VAL A 101 2.48 6.49 17.08
CA VAL A 101 1.58 5.85 18.05
C VAL A 101 2.18 5.88 19.45
N TYR A 102 1.31 5.91 20.47
CA TYR A 102 1.68 5.92 21.87
C TYR A 102 0.83 4.96 22.67
N GLY A 103 1.44 4.22 23.59
CA GLY A 103 0.71 3.38 24.53
C GLY A 103 -0.03 2.21 23.88
N ILE A 104 0.49 1.68 22.78
CA ILE A 104 -0.08 0.50 22.10
C ILE A 104 0.69 -0.77 22.42
N ARG A 105 -0.02 -1.89 22.43
CA ARG A 105 0.52 -3.25 22.39
C ARG A 105 0.12 -3.92 21.09
N ALA A 106 0.98 -4.77 20.55
CA ALA A 106 0.73 -5.40 19.26
C ALA A 106 1.16 -6.86 19.25
N TRP A 107 0.37 -7.70 18.57
CA TRP A 107 0.63 -9.13 18.41
C TRP A 107 0.83 -9.45 16.93
N LYS A 108 1.81 -10.31 16.67
CA LYS A 108 2.08 -10.85 15.33
C LYS A 108 0.98 -11.83 14.91
N HIS A 109 0.94 -12.19 13.64
CA HIS A 109 0.01 -13.18 13.10
C HIS A 109 0.09 -14.55 13.79
N ASN A 110 1.26 -14.94 14.30
CA ASN A 110 1.47 -16.17 15.05
C ASN A 110 1.00 -16.10 16.51
N GLY A 111 0.34 -15.02 16.93
CA GLY A 111 -0.17 -14.81 18.28
C GLY A 111 0.87 -14.31 19.30
N ASN A 112 2.14 -14.21 18.92
CA ASN A 112 3.19 -13.72 19.81
C ASN A 112 3.18 -12.20 19.91
N LEU A 113 3.53 -11.68 21.09
CA LEU A 113 3.69 -10.25 21.31
C LEU A 113 4.83 -9.70 20.46
N HIS A 114 4.62 -8.53 19.85
CA HIS A 114 5.64 -7.85 19.07
C HIS A 114 6.66 -7.18 20.00
N LYS A 115 7.81 -7.80 20.23
CA LYS A 115 8.81 -7.40 21.24
C LYS A 115 9.25 -5.93 21.13
N GLY A 116 9.44 -5.40 19.92
CA GLY A 116 9.84 -4.00 19.72
C GLY A 116 8.75 -3.03 20.18
N ILE A 117 7.49 -3.26 19.79
CA ILE A 117 6.35 -2.41 20.19
C ILE A 117 6.10 -2.53 21.69
N GLU A 118 6.24 -3.73 22.26
CA GLU A 118 6.12 -3.95 23.70
C GLU A 118 7.20 -3.18 24.48
N GLY A 119 8.45 -3.11 23.98
CA GLY A 119 9.50 -2.29 24.59
C GLY A 119 9.10 -0.82 24.71
N PHE A 120 8.65 -0.20 23.62
CA PHE A 120 8.14 1.19 23.63
C PHE A 120 6.93 1.38 24.56
N PHE A 121 6.06 0.37 24.64
CA PHE A 121 4.92 0.40 25.56
C PHE A 121 5.34 0.39 27.02
N GLN A 122 6.34 -0.41 27.39
CA GLN A 122 6.87 -0.52 28.76
C GLN A 122 7.60 0.75 29.18
N GLU A 123 8.43 1.28 28.30
CA GLU A 123 9.19 2.52 28.53
C GLU A 123 8.33 3.79 28.46
N ARG A 124 7.04 3.64 28.06
CA ARG A 124 6.11 4.76 27.85
C ARG A 124 6.60 5.76 26.80
N GLU A 125 7.21 5.27 25.76
CA GLU A 125 7.72 6.07 24.65
C GLU A 125 6.83 5.98 23.42
N PRO A 126 6.71 7.06 22.62
CA PRO A 126 6.05 7.00 21.33
C PRO A 126 6.91 6.25 20.31
N VAL A 127 6.26 5.57 19.36
CA VAL A 127 6.94 4.87 18.28
C VAL A 127 6.31 5.19 16.93
N ARG A 128 7.12 5.36 15.89
CA ARG A 128 6.64 5.42 14.52
C ARG A 128 6.50 4.01 13.95
N LEU A 129 5.29 3.66 13.57
CA LEU A 129 4.99 2.39 12.91
C LEU A 129 4.87 2.60 11.41
N THR A 130 5.72 1.94 10.65
CA THR A 130 5.60 1.88 9.18
C THR A 130 4.46 0.95 8.77
N LEU A 131 3.97 1.08 7.54
CA LEU A 131 3.01 0.13 6.95
C LEU A 131 3.52 -1.31 7.03
N ARG A 132 4.80 -1.53 6.78
CA ARG A 132 5.44 -2.85 6.88
C ARG A 132 5.28 -3.44 8.27
N THR A 133 5.59 -2.67 9.32
CA THR A 133 5.40 -3.12 10.72
C THR A 133 3.94 -3.41 11.03
N SER A 134 3.01 -2.59 10.50
CA SER A 134 1.57 -2.80 10.72
C SER A 134 1.03 -4.09 10.09
N TRP A 135 1.70 -4.62 9.08
CA TRP A 135 1.34 -5.90 8.45
C TRP A 135 1.73 -7.12 9.25
N ASP A 136 2.90 -7.06 9.89
CA ASP A 136 3.34 -8.11 10.80
C ASP A 136 2.48 -8.18 12.06
N VAL A 137 1.63 -7.17 12.28
CA VAL A 137 0.78 -7.06 13.45
C VAL A 137 -0.67 -7.46 13.13
N TRP A 138 -1.13 -8.55 13.70
CA TRP A 138 -2.49 -9.04 13.53
C TRP A 138 -3.51 -8.31 14.41
N ARG A 139 -3.10 -7.93 15.62
CA ARG A 139 -3.96 -7.30 16.61
C ARG A 139 -3.18 -6.23 17.38
N GLY A 140 -3.77 -5.06 17.54
CA GLY A 140 -3.27 -4.02 18.42
C GLY A 140 -4.24 -3.71 19.54
N ALA A 141 -3.73 -3.32 20.69
CA ALA A 141 -4.53 -2.80 21.79
C ALA A 141 -3.91 -1.51 22.31
N CYS A 142 -4.73 -0.48 22.54
CA CYS A 142 -4.30 0.80 23.06
C CYS A 142 -4.69 0.91 24.55
N ARG A 143 -3.83 1.53 25.35
CA ARG A 143 -4.12 1.85 26.75
C ARG A 143 -5.06 3.06 26.81
N LYS A 144 -6.36 2.84 27.04
CA LYS A 144 -7.23 3.89 27.56
C LYS A 144 -7.03 4.01 29.09
N ARG A 145 -7.35 5.18 29.67
CA ARG A 145 -7.08 5.50 31.08
C ARG A 145 -7.49 4.43 32.09
N GLU A 146 -8.38 3.49 31.75
CA GLU A 146 -8.84 2.41 32.63
C GLU A 146 -9.11 1.05 31.96
N ASN A 147 -9.06 0.95 30.59
CA ASN A 147 -9.30 -0.32 29.88
C ASN A 147 -8.54 -0.38 28.57
N LEU A 148 -8.07 -1.59 28.22
CA LEU A 148 -7.47 -1.91 26.93
C LEU A 148 -8.57 -1.96 25.85
N SER A 149 -8.58 -1.04 24.91
CA SER A 149 -9.42 -1.13 23.71
C SER A 149 -8.63 -1.76 22.57
N PHE A 150 -9.17 -2.83 21.96
CA PHE A 150 -8.58 -3.48 20.83
C PHE A 150 -8.79 -2.65 19.56
N LEU A 151 -7.69 -2.30 18.90
CA LEU A 151 -7.68 -1.59 17.63
C LEU A 151 -7.23 -2.54 16.52
N LYS A 152 -8.03 -2.63 15.46
CA LYS A 152 -7.52 -3.23 14.21
C LYS A 152 -6.60 -2.21 13.56
N ILE A 153 -5.30 -2.30 13.80
CA ILE A 153 -4.28 -1.36 13.29
C ILE A 153 -4.39 -1.20 11.76
N ARG A 154 -4.79 -2.25 11.02
CA ARG A 154 -5.07 -2.19 9.57
C ARG A 154 -6.10 -1.12 9.16
N GLN A 155 -7.05 -0.75 10.03
CA GLN A 155 -8.07 0.24 9.67
C GLN A 155 -7.57 1.68 9.74
N TYR A 156 -6.54 1.97 10.54
CA TYR A 156 -6.03 3.34 10.69
C TYR A 156 -5.11 3.77 9.55
N PHE A 157 -4.36 2.85 8.94
CA PHE A 157 -3.53 3.15 7.78
C PHE A 157 -4.31 3.32 6.46
N LEU A 158 -5.59 2.95 6.44
CA LEU A 158 -6.48 3.19 5.29
C LEU A 158 -7.13 4.58 5.35
N PHE A 159 -6.93 5.33 6.43
CA PHE A 159 -7.60 6.60 6.70
C PHE A 159 -6.63 7.79 6.89
N LEU A 160 -5.34 7.61 6.64
CA LEU A 160 -4.33 8.65 6.50
C LEU A 160 -3.79 8.65 5.07
#